data_8577a161507ecbdb5436969502dd699e
#
_entry.id   8577a161507ecbdb5436969502dd699e
#
_cell.length_a   1.000
_cell.length_b   1.000
_cell.length_c   1.000
_cell.angle_alpha   90.00
_cell.angle_beta   90.00
_cell.angle_gamma   90.00
#
_symmetry.space_group_name_H-M   'P 1'
#
loop_
_entity.id
_entity.type
_entity.pdbx_description
1 polymer ?
#
loop_
_entity_poly.entity_id
_entity_poly.type
_entity_poly.pdbx_seq_one_letter_code
_entity_poly.pdbx_strand_id
1 'polypeptide(L)'
;MKTFSLKKEEIKKDWILIDAKDAVLGRLAAYSANVLRGKNKPNYTPNQDCGDNLVIINADHVHLTGKKAKDKIYYRHTGYPGGIKETNPEKMKAKDKSSDIIKLAIKRMIPSGPLGKKQLSNCKIYAGENHSHEAQQPKKIDFNKFNLKNSKRWTWKT
;
A
#
# COMPACT_ATOMS: atom_id res chain seq x y z
N MET A 1 26.18 25.00 -11.11
CA MET A 1 25.82 24.00 -10.08
C MET A 1 25.28 22.76 -10.78
N LYS A 2 25.79 21.56 -10.49
CA LYS A 2 25.21 20.31 -11.01
C LYS A 2 24.23 19.78 -9.98
N THR A 3 22.97 19.52 -10.38
CA THR A 3 21.97 18.87 -9.53
C THR A 3 22.30 17.38 -9.39
N PHE A 4 22.15 16.85 -8.19
CA PHE A 4 22.35 15.43 -7.94
C PHE A 4 21.26 14.61 -8.65
N SER A 5 21.64 13.57 -9.38
CA SER A 5 20.74 12.59 -9.96
C SER A 5 21.35 11.22 -9.81
N LEU A 6 20.62 10.32 -9.17
CA LEU A 6 21.06 8.94 -8.93
C LEU A 6 21.15 8.16 -10.24
N LYS A 7 22.21 7.40 -10.47
CA LYS A 7 22.31 6.48 -11.61
C LYS A 7 21.55 5.19 -11.34
N LYS A 8 21.05 4.55 -12.39
CA LYS A 8 20.27 3.30 -12.26
C LYS A 8 21.04 2.17 -11.57
N GLU A 9 22.35 2.10 -11.78
CA GLU A 9 23.25 1.09 -11.23
C GLU A 9 23.48 1.25 -9.72
N GLU A 10 23.32 2.47 -9.20
CA GLU A 10 23.51 2.80 -7.79
C GLU A 10 22.25 2.57 -6.94
N ILE A 11 21.11 2.23 -7.60
CA ILE A 11 19.83 2.01 -6.89
C ILE A 11 19.85 0.67 -6.17
N LYS A 12 19.92 0.73 -4.84
CA LYS A 12 19.75 -0.45 -3.98
C LYS A 12 18.31 -0.50 -3.47
N LYS A 13 17.66 -1.66 -3.61
CA LYS A 13 16.29 -1.91 -3.15
C LYS A 13 16.30 -2.95 -2.05
N ASP A 14 15.78 -2.58 -0.90
CA ASP A 14 15.59 -3.48 0.22
C ASP A 14 14.21 -4.12 0.17
N TRP A 15 14.02 -5.21 0.91
CA TRP A 15 12.72 -5.84 1.10
C TRP A 15 12.20 -5.50 2.49
N ILE A 16 10.96 -5.01 2.53
CA ILE A 16 10.30 -4.57 3.75
C ILE A 16 9.02 -5.38 3.92
N LEU A 17 8.82 -5.95 5.12
CA LEU A 17 7.62 -6.65 5.53
C LEU A 17 6.81 -5.79 6.49
N ILE A 18 5.53 -5.60 6.20
CA ILE A 18 4.58 -4.88 7.06
C ILE A 18 3.39 -5.78 7.38
N ASP A 19 3.04 -5.86 8.66
CA ASP A 19 1.81 -6.50 9.11
C ASP A 19 0.65 -5.49 9.08
N ALA A 20 -0.40 -5.81 8.32
CA ALA A 20 -1.60 -4.99 8.20
C ALA A 20 -2.66 -5.26 9.27
N LYS A 21 -2.40 -6.19 10.21
CA LYS A 21 -3.34 -6.51 11.28
C LYS A 21 -3.67 -5.27 12.12
N ASP A 22 -4.96 -4.97 12.23
CA ASP A 22 -5.50 -3.79 12.93
C ASP A 22 -5.00 -2.43 12.40
N ALA A 23 -4.25 -2.40 11.32
CA ALA A 23 -3.75 -1.16 10.73
C ALA A 23 -4.87 -0.38 10.03
N VAL A 24 -4.87 0.95 10.19
CA VAL A 24 -5.82 1.85 9.50
C VAL A 24 -5.42 1.95 8.03
N LEU A 25 -6.33 1.53 7.12
CA LEU A 25 -6.08 1.44 5.67
C LEU A 25 -5.43 2.68 5.07
N GLY A 26 -5.96 3.88 5.36
CA GLY A 26 -5.44 5.12 4.73
C GLY A 26 -4.01 5.46 5.17
N ARG A 27 -3.68 5.22 6.42
CA ARG A 27 -2.34 5.47 6.97
C ARG A 27 -1.34 4.44 6.47
N LEU A 28 -1.74 3.16 6.44
CA LEU A 28 -0.95 2.08 5.86
C LEU A 28 -0.63 2.38 4.39
N ALA A 29 -1.63 2.79 3.60
CA ALA A 29 -1.45 3.10 2.19
C ALA A 29 -0.53 4.33 1.96
N ALA A 30 -0.63 5.37 2.80
CA ALA A 30 0.24 6.55 2.71
C ALA A 30 1.70 6.19 3.03
N TYR A 31 1.93 5.41 4.07
CA TYR A 31 3.27 4.94 4.43
C TYR A 31 3.85 4.05 3.31
N SER A 32 3.06 3.08 2.83
CA SER A 32 3.45 2.18 1.75
C SER A 32 3.80 2.94 0.46
N ALA A 33 3.02 3.96 0.10
CA ALA A 33 3.29 4.80 -1.06
C ALA A 33 4.62 5.58 -0.92
N ASN A 34 4.95 6.07 0.28
CA ASN A 34 6.22 6.76 0.53
C ASN A 34 7.42 5.82 0.41
N VAL A 35 7.30 4.59 0.93
CA VAL A 35 8.34 3.54 0.82
C VAL A 35 8.53 3.12 -0.64
N LEU A 36 7.45 2.84 -1.37
CA LEU A 36 7.50 2.43 -2.78
C LEU A 36 8.05 3.52 -3.71
N ARG A 37 7.87 4.78 -3.37
CA ARG A 37 8.49 5.91 -4.09
C ARG A 37 9.94 6.15 -3.68
N GLY A 38 10.35 5.67 -2.51
CA GLY A 38 11.68 5.92 -1.94
C GLY A 38 11.84 7.29 -1.29
N LYS A 39 10.74 7.96 -0.92
CA LYS A 39 10.81 9.29 -0.27
C LYS A 39 11.47 9.27 1.12
N ASN A 40 11.60 8.11 1.72
CA ASN A 40 12.31 7.88 2.99
C ASN A 40 13.83 7.80 2.83
N LYS A 41 14.33 7.73 1.58
CA LYS A 41 15.76 7.63 1.28
C LYS A 41 16.37 9.00 0.97
N PRO A 42 17.61 9.29 1.42
CA PRO A 42 18.29 10.55 1.11
C PRO A 42 18.58 10.71 -0.39
N ASN A 43 18.74 9.59 -1.11
CA ASN A 43 19.06 9.56 -2.55
C ASN A 43 17.81 9.59 -3.45
N TYR A 44 16.66 10.03 -2.91
CA TYR A 44 15.42 10.09 -3.68
C TYR A 44 15.54 11.01 -4.90
N THR A 45 15.19 10.49 -6.08
CA THR A 45 15.03 11.27 -7.32
C THR A 45 13.65 10.99 -7.93
N PRO A 46 12.88 12.04 -8.32
CA PRO A 46 11.49 11.87 -8.76
C PRO A 46 11.32 11.09 -10.07
N ASN A 47 12.34 11.11 -10.94
CA ASN A 47 12.34 10.49 -12.27
C ASN A 47 12.74 9.01 -12.26
N GLN A 48 13.18 8.47 -11.11
CA GLN A 48 13.66 7.09 -10.99
C GLN A 48 12.89 6.29 -9.94
N ASP A 49 12.97 4.95 -10.07
CA ASP A 49 12.35 4.01 -9.14
C ASP A 49 13.34 3.66 -8.00
N CYS A 50 13.52 4.61 -7.08
CA CYS A 50 14.44 4.50 -5.93
C CYS A 50 13.83 3.78 -4.73
N GLY A 51 12.55 3.42 -4.79
CA GLY A 51 11.81 2.80 -3.69
C GLY A 51 12.22 1.36 -3.41
N ASP A 52 11.78 0.87 -2.26
CA ASP A 52 12.00 -0.50 -1.80
C ASP A 52 10.88 -1.44 -2.26
N ASN A 53 11.15 -2.75 -2.17
CA ASN A 53 10.13 -3.77 -2.36
C ASN A 53 9.33 -3.92 -1.06
N LEU A 54 8.01 -3.99 -1.18
CA LEU A 54 7.11 -4.04 -0.04
C LEU A 54 6.28 -5.32 -0.05
N VAL A 55 6.30 -6.04 1.07
CA VAL A 55 5.43 -7.19 1.33
C VAL A 55 4.47 -6.80 2.45
N ILE A 56 3.17 -6.90 2.20
CA ILE A 56 2.12 -6.64 3.19
C ILE A 56 1.40 -7.96 3.46
N ILE A 57 1.33 -8.36 4.72
CA ILE A 57 0.63 -9.56 5.19
C ILE A 57 -0.63 -9.20 5.97
N ASN A 58 -1.52 -10.19 6.20
CA ASN A 58 -2.75 -10.02 6.98
C ASN A 58 -3.71 -8.95 6.41
N ALA A 59 -3.85 -8.88 5.09
CA ALA A 59 -4.70 -7.88 4.44
C ALA A 59 -6.18 -7.97 4.84
N ASP A 60 -6.66 -9.15 5.26
CA ASP A 60 -8.04 -9.37 5.69
C ASP A 60 -8.37 -8.62 6.97
N HIS A 61 -7.38 -8.43 7.84
CA HIS A 61 -7.53 -7.78 9.14
C HIS A 61 -7.33 -6.25 9.11
N VAL A 62 -7.19 -5.65 7.91
CA VAL A 62 -7.07 -4.20 7.77
C VAL A 62 -8.34 -3.48 8.24
N HIS A 63 -8.15 -2.39 8.98
CA HIS A 63 -9.24 -1.61 9.55
C HIS A 63 -9.65 -0.42 8.67
N LEU A 64 -10.97 -0.29 8.43
CA LEU A 64 -11.60 0.85 7.79
C LEU A 64 -12.30 1.69 8.85
N THR A 65 -11.91 2.94 9.04
CA THR A 65 -12.47 3.83 10.06
C THR A 65 -13.87 4.31 9.70
N GLY A 66 -14.74 4.46 10.70
CA GLY A 66 -16.13 4.92 10.54
C GLY A 66 -16.96 3.96 9.71
N LYS A 67 -17.95 4.48 9.01
CA LYS A 67 -18.90 3.69 8.18
C LYS A 67 -18.34 3.32 6.79
N LYS A 68 -17.04 3.56 6.52
CA LYS A 68 -16.43 3.38 5.18
C LYS A 68 -16.49 1.95 4.64
N ALA A 69 -16.65 0.94 5.49
CA ALA A 69 -16.82 -0.43 5.04
C ALA A 69 -18.07 -0.62 4.16
N LYS A 70 -19.16 0.08 4.48
CA LYS A 70 -20.45 0.03 3.78
C LYS A 70 -20.62 1.19 2.79
N ASP A 71 -20.30 2.40 3.20
CA ASP A 71 -20.61 3.62 2.44
C ASP A 71 -19.62 3.92 1.31
N LYS A 72 -18.39 3.39 1.39
CA LYS A 72 -17.39 3.62 0.35
C LYS A 72 -17.69 2.79 -0.89
N ILE A 73 -17.85 3.45 -2.04
CA ILE A 73 -18.12 2.79 -3.31
C ILE A 73 -16.89 2.89 -4.22
N TYR A 74 -16.53 1.76 -4.83
CA TYR A 74 -15.55 1.67 -5.90
C TYR A 74 -16.27 1.52 -7.22
N TYR A 75 -16.11 2.50 -8.10
CA TYR A 75 -16.68 2.49 -9.45
C TYR A 75 -15.69 1.90 -10.45
N ARG A 76 -16.22 1.07 -11.35
CA ARG A 76 -15.51 0.56 -12.52
C ARG A 76 -16.42 0.63 -13.73
N HIS A 77 -15.96 1.27 -14.81
CA HIS A 77 -16.67 1.33 -16.06
C HIS A 77 -16.22 0.20 -17.00
N THR A 78 -17.13 -0.44 -17.72
CA THR A 78 -16.83 -1.53 -18.65
C THR A 78 -16.52 -1.06 -20.06
N GLY A 79 -16.75 0.21 -20.39
CA GLY A 79 -16.59 0.81 -21.73
C GLY A 79 -17.89 0.87 -22.55
N TYR A 80 -18.96 0.22 -22.12
CA TYR A 80 -20.26 0.22 -22.81
C TYR A 80 -21.24 1.20 -22.17
N PRO A 81 -22.24 1.74 -22.92
CA PRO A 81 -23.31 2.55 -22.36
C PRO A 81 -23.98 1.85 -21.17
N GLY A 82 -24.18 2.56 -20.05
CA GLY A 82 -24.74 1.99 -18.82
C GLY A 82 -23.79 1.04 -18.06
N GLY A 83 -22.54 0.90 -18.47
CA GLY A 83 -21.60 -0.09 -17.95
C GLY A 83 -20.89 0.29 -16.64
N ILE A 84 -21.47 1.12 -15.77
CA ILE A 84 -20.93 1.45 -14.45
C ILE A 84 -21.21 0.28 -13.50
N LYS A 85 -20.13 -0.28 -12.91
CA LYS A 85 -20.22 -1.31 -11.86
C LYS A 85 -19.75 -0.74 -10.54
N GLU A 86 -20.51 -1.03 -9.49
CA GLU A 86 -20.27 -0.57 -8.13
C GLU A 86 -19.91 -1.74 -7.21
N THR A 87 -18.96 -1.50 -6.31
CA THR A 87 -18.55 -2.50 -5.30
C THR A 87 -18.16 -1.80 -4.01
N ASN A 88 -18.55 -2.33 -2.87
CA ASN A 88 -18.18 -1.83 -1.55
C ASN A 88 -17.04 -2.68 -0.96
N PRO A 89 -16.20 -2.12 -0.05
CA PRO A 89 -15.15 -2.87 0.64
C PRO A 89 -15.66 -4.14 1.33
N GLU A 90 -16.84 -4.11 1.94
CA GLU A 90 -17.47 -5.25 2.59
C GLU A 90 -17.71 -6.40 1.59
N LYS A 91 -18.28 -6.09 0.43
CA LYS A 91 -18.48 -7.07 -0.67
C LYS A 91 -17.16 -7.58 -1.24
N MET A 92 -16.09 -6.77 -1.23
CA MET A 92 -14.77 -7.19 -1.67
C MET A 92 -14.13 -8.16 -0.66
N LYS A 93 -14.24 -7.88 0.64
CA LYS A 93 -13.78 -8.80 1.71
C LYS A 93 -14.52 -10.15 1.66
N ALA A 94 -15.83 -10.13 1.48
CA ALA A 94 -16.64 -11.36 1.34
C ALA A 94 -16.27 -12.23 0.11
N LYS A 95 -15.54 -11.66 -0.85
CA LYS A 95 -15.06 -12.36 -2.07
C LYS A 95 -13.55 -12.63 -2.02
N ASP A 96 -12.93 -12.65 -0.84
CA ASP A 96 -11.49 -12.85 -0.63
C ASP A 96 -10.58 -11.90 -1.43
N LYS A 97 -11.09 -10.66 -1.69
CA LYS A 97 -10.37 -9.61 -2.42
C LYS A 97 -9.86 -8.49 -1.51
N SER A 98 -9.51 -8.81 -0.29
CA SER A 98 -8.98 -7.85 0.69
C SER A 98 -7.67 -7.21 0.24
N SER A 99 -6.82 -7.97 -0.43
CA SER A 99 -5.58 -7.49 -1.04
C SER A 99 -5.82 -6.37 -2.06
N ASP A 100 -6.91 -6.45 -2.84
CA ASP A 100 -7.27 -5.44 -3.83
C ASP A 100 -7.68 -4.11 -3.17
N ILE A 101 -8.28 -4.13 -1.98
CA ILE A 101 -8.65 -2.92 -1.23
C ILE A 101 -7.39 -2.12 -0.89
N ILE A 102 -6.36 -2.78 -0.36
CA ILE A 102 -5.08 -2.15 -0.02
C ILE A 102 -4.37 -1.68 -1.29
N LYS A 103 -4.32 -2.53 -2.33
CA LYS A 103 -3.71 -2.20 -3.61
C LYS A 103 -4.34 -0.98 -4.28
N LEU A 104 -5.67 -0.86 -4.26
CA LEU A 104 -6.40 0.31 -4.78
C LEU A 104 -6.10 1.58 -3.96
N ALA A 105 -5.98 1.46 -2.63
CA ALA A 105 -5.63 2.58 -1.77
C ALA A 105 -4.21 3.09 -2.08
N ILE A 106 -3.23 2.20 -2.17
CA ILE A 106 -1.83 2.53 -2.52
C ILE A 106 -1.76 3.12 -3.94
N LYS A 107 -2.42 2.49 -4.93
CA LYS A 107 -2.45 2.95 -6.33
C LYS A 107 -2.90 4.41 -6.45
N ARG A 108 -3.89 4.83 -5.65
CA ARG A 108 -4.41 6.21 -5.66
C ARG A 108 -3.50 7.22 -4.95
N MET A 109 -2.50 6.76 -4.18
CA MET A 109 -1.52 7.59 -3.48
C MET A 109 -0.16 7.67 -4.21
N ILE A 110 0.06 6.80 -5.19
CA ILE A 110 1.22 6.85 -6.09
C ILE A 110 0.86 7.68 -7.32
N PRO A 111 1.77 8.50 -7.88
CA PRO A 111 1.54 9.24 -9.11
C PRO A 111 1.11 8.32 -10.26
N SER A 112 0.14 8.76 -11.06
CA SER A 112 -0.26 8.05 -12.27
C SER A 112 0.86 8.11 -13.32
N GLY A 113 1.05 7.02 -14.06
CA GLY A 113 2.06 6.97 -15.13
C GLY A 113 2.84 5.66 -15.16
N PRO A 114 3.76 5.51 -16.13
CA PRO A 114 4.57 4.28 -16.27
C PRO A 114 5.43 3.99 -15.03
N LEU A 115 6.07 5.04 -14.47
CA LEU A 115 6.89 4.92 -13.26
C LEU A 115 6.06 4.46 -12.06
N GLY A 116 4.88 5.05 -11.83
CA GLY A 116 4.01 4.66 -10.74
C GLY A 116 3.47 3.23 -10.87
N LYS A 117 3.21 2.77 -12.12
CA LYS A 117 2.85 1.36 -12.36
C LYS A 117 3.99 0.41 -11.99
N LYS A 118 5.24 0.77 -12.31
CA LYS A 118 6.43 0.00 -11.94
C LYS A 118 6.61 -0.02 -10.42
N GLN A 119 6.49 1.12 -9.74
CA GLN A 119 6.55 1.21 -8.28
C GLN A 119 5.46 0.36 -7.61
N LEU A 120 4.23 0.38 -8.12
CA LEU A 120 3.14 -0.44 -7.61
C LEU A 120 3.39 -1.95 -7.79
N SER A 121 4.10 -2.37 -8.83
CA SER A 121 4.45 -3.78 -9.04
C SER A 121 5.42 -4.33 -7.99
N ASN A 122 6.19 -3.46 -7.34
CA ASN A 122 7.09 -3.80 -6.24
C ASN A 122 6.33 -4.05 -4.91
N CYS A 123 5.01 -3.80 -4.87
CA CYS A 123 4.16 -4.09 -3.73
C CYS A 123 3.48 -5.45 -3.88
N LYS A 124 3.76 -6.37 -2.96
CA LYS A 124 3.14 -7.69 -2.87
C LYS A 124 2.23 -7.72 -1.64
N ILE A 125 0.98 -8.14 -1.82
CA ILE A 125 -0.04 -8.10 -0.75
C ILE A 125 -0.64 -9.49 -0.60
N TYR A 126 -0.62 -10.00 0.63
CA TYR A 126 -1.13 -11.32 1.01
C TYR A 126 -2.30 -11.17 1.98
N ALA A 127 -3.33 -11.97 1.78
CA ALA A 127 -4.53 -11.98 2.62
C ALA A 127 -4.20 -12.49 4.03
N GLY A 128 -3.48 -13.61 4.11
CA GLY A 128 -3.03 -14.24 5.35
C GLY A 128 -1.64 -13.82 5.81
N GLU A 129 -1.08 -14.62 6.71
CA GLU A 129 0.24 -14.41 7.30
C GLU A 129 1.38 -14.96 6.41
N ASN A 130 1.09 -16.03 5.66
CA ASN A 130 2.09 -16.70 4.83
C ASN A 130 2.37 -15.91 3.55
N HIS A 131 3.66 -15.81 3.17
CA HIS A 131 4.10 -15.16 1.95
C HIS A 131 5.22 -15.94 1.26
N SER A 132 5.36 -15.82 -0.06
CA SER A 132 6.36 -16.55 -0.87
C SER A 132 7.73 -15.87 -0.96
N HIS A 133 8.00 -14.83 -0.15
CA HIS A 133 9.22 -14.01 -0.23
C HIS A 133 10.18 -14.24 0.95
N GLU A 134 10.26 -15.45 1.49
CA GLU A 134 11.16 -15.78 2.60
C GLU A 134 12.63 -15.74 2.16
N ALA A 135 12.91 -16.20 0.95
CA ALA A 135 14.27 -16.21 0.39
C ALA A 135 14.89 -14.79 0.29
N GLN A 136 14.07 -13.75 0.18
CA GLN A 136 14.53 -12.35 0.15
C GLN A 136 14.78 -11.75 1.54
N GLN A 137 14.50 -12.49 2.61
CA GLN A 137 14.69 -12.07 4.00
C GLN A 137 14.15 -10.65 4.28
N PRO A 138 12.84 -10.40 4.07
CA PRO A 138 12.30 -9.05 4.19
C PRO A 138 12.39 -8.54 5.63
N LYS A 139 12.87 -7.31 5.79
CA LYS A 139 12.99 -6.65 7.09
C LYS A 139 11.62 -6.29 7.64
N LYS A 140 11.22 -6.92 8.75
CA LYS A 140 9.94 -6.64 9.41
C LYS A 140 9.95 -5.24 10.04
N ILE A 141 8.93 -4.44 9.71
CA ILE A 141 8.70 -3.12 10.29
C ILE A 141 7.37 -3.12 11.03
N ASP A 142 7.42 -2.73 12.30
CA ASP A 142 6.22 -2.57 13.14
C ASP A 142 5.55 -1.22 12.86
N PHE A 143 4.68 -1.18 11.85
CA PHE A 143 3.97 0.03 11.44
C PHE A 143 3.15 0.67 12.58
N ASN A 144 2.59 -0.13 13.46
CA ASN A 144 1.76 0.33 14.56
C ASN A 144 2.56 1.09 15.63
N LYS A 145 3.88 0.85 15.76
CA LYS A 145 4.74 1.54 16.72
C LYS A 145 5.09 2.97 16.32
N PHE A 146 5.04 3.31 15.02
CA PHE A 146 5.37 4.67 14.57
C PHE A 146 4.37 5.74 15.04
N ASN A 147 3.11 5.39 15.18
CA ASN A 147 2.09 6.31 15.66
C ASN A 147 0.90 5.53 16.22
N LEU A 148 0.45 5.88 17.41
CA LEU A 148 -0.72 5.28 18.07
C LEU A 148 -1.99 5.33 17.20
N LYS A 149 -2.13 6.35 16.34
CA LYS A 149 -3.25 6.49 15.41
C LYS A 149 -3.22 5.51 14.23
N ASN A 150 -2.13 4.76 14.06
CA ASN A 150 -2.01 3.79 12.97
C ASN A 150 -2.81 2.52 13.21
N SER A 151 -3.14 2.21 14.47
CA SER A 151 -3.91 1.02 14.84
C SER A 151 -5.34 1.35 15.27
N LYS A 152 -6.22 0.33 15.19
CA LYS A 152 -7.62 0.39 15.63
C LYS A 152 -7.81 0.71 17.12
N ARG A 153 -6.80 0.42 17.96
CA ARG A 153 -6.87 0.58 19.43
C ARG A 153 -6.91 2.04 19.90
N TRP A 154 -6.72 2.99 18.99
CA TRP A 154 -6.79 4.39 19.34
C TRP A 154 -8.26 4.85 19.48
N THR A 155 -8.81 4.77 20.67
CA THR A 155 -10.07 5.39 21.07
C THR A 155 -9.74 6.70 21.77
N TRP A 156 -10.41 7.79 21.39
CA TRP A 156 -10.44 9.00 22.20
C TRP A 156 -11.05 8.61 23.54
N LYS A 157 -10.29 8.71 24.63
CA LYS A 157 -10.91 8.75 25.94
C LYS A 157 -11.59 10.11 26.01
N THR A 158 -12.91 10.11 25.88
CA THR A 158 -13.77 11.23 26.28
C THR A 158 -13.72 11.42 27.77
#